data_73237707a45e75409e1307595ab993c0
#
_entry.id   73237707a45e75409e1307595ab993c0
#
_cell.length_a   1.000
_cell.length_b   1.000
_cell.length_c   1.000
_cell.angle_alpha   90.00
_cell.angle_beta   90.00
_cell.angle_gamma   90.00
#
_symmetry.space_group_name_H-M   'P 1'
#
loop_
_entity.id
_entity.type
_entity.pdbx_description
1 polymer ?
#
loop_
_entity_poly.entity_id
_entity_poly.type
_entity_poly.pdbx_seq_one_letter_code
_entity_poly.pdbx_strand_id
1 'polypeptide(L)'
;GMYIDKINSGNYQTICTYPSSAYILACLCEENNLNLSQIEKIHVTSEKMLNQWYNKVVDVFGIKPCGHYGQMEKVSFMHQTEDSQDYHQNYEYGVDEFYDNFDGTHGLIATGFINYYMPLIRYKTEDTFVLDDGKVKEINGRSSDILVSSTGARLPGVNFYSWIDKKMPAVKMFQIVQKSNKDITFKYVQNADYSDNIDNEILSGLRSRLGDMNYDIMKVTEIP
;
A
#
# COMPACT_ATOMS: atom_id res chain seq x y z
N GLY A 1 4.73 9.93 22.92
CA GLY A 1 4.58 11.25 22.35
C GLY A 1 3.11 11.67 22.22
N MET A 2 2.86 12.90 21.82
CA MET A 2 1.55 13.58 21.83
C MET A 2 0.35 12.78 21.32
N TYR A 3 0.50 12.01 20.24
CA TYR A 3 -0.59 11.17 19.72
C TYR A 3 -0.94 10.01 20.67
N ILE A 4 0.07 9.34 21.20
CA ILE A 4 -0.11 8.20 22.10
C ILE A 4 -0.71 8.66 23.43
N ASP A 5 -0.24 9.80 23.95
CA ASP A 5 -0.78 10.38 25.17
C ASP A 5 -2.25 10.77 24.99
N LYS A 6 -2.60 11.31 23.81
CA LYS A 6 -3.98 11.65 23.48
C LYS A 6 -4.86 10.40 23.31
N ILE A 7 -4.36 9.34 22.68
CA ILE A 7 -5.08 8.07 22.57
C ILE A 7 -5.33 7.50 23.97
N ASN A 8 -4.31 7.42 24.80
CA ASN A 8 -4.40 6.84 26.14
C ASN A 8 -5.22 7.69 27.14
N SER A 9 -5.28 9.00 26.96
CA SER A 9 -6.10 9.90 27.80
C SER A 9 -7.55 10.00 27.36
N GLY A 10 -7.88 9.56 26.14
CA GLY A 10 -9.23 9.53 25.58
C GLY A 10 -9.88 8.16 25.76
N ASN A 11 -11.18 8.09 25.51
CA ASN A 11 -11.93 6.83 25.51
C ASN A 11 -12.05 6.30 24.06
N TYR A 12 -10.91 6.11 23.39
CA TYR A 12 -10.86 5.63 22.01
C TYR A 12 -10.66 4.11 21.98
N GLN A 13 -11.54 3.41 21.29
CA GLN A 13 -11.47 1.95 21.14
C GLN A 13 -11.03 1.55 19.72
N THR A 14 -11.13 2.45 18.74
CA THR A 14 -10.82 2.15 17.35
C THR A 14 -9.85 3.18 16.77
N ILE A 15 -8.84 2.70 16.07
CA ILE A 15 -7.97 3.52 15.22
C ILE A 15 -8.37 3.30 13.76
N CYS A 16 -8.69 4.40 13.06
CA CYS A 16 -8.85 4.41 11.59
C CYS A 16 -7.67 5.14 10.99
N THR A 17 -6.90 4.48 10.14
CA THR A 17 -5.65 5.03 9.63
C THR A 17 -5.21 4.38 8.31
N TYR A 18 -4.13 4.92 7.71
CA TYR A 18 -3.43 4.25 6.63
C TYR A 18 -2.60 3.07 7.15
N PRO A 19 -2.42 1.98 6.37
CA PRO A 19 -1.51 0.88 6.70
C PRO A 19 -0.10 1.33 7.11
N SER A 20 0.51 2.24 6.35
CA SER A 20 1.82 2.82 6.67
C SER A 20 1.85 3.54 8.02
N SER A 21 0.79 4.29 8.34
CA SER A 21 0.68 5.01 9.61
C SER A 21 0.48 4.06 10.80
N ALA A 22 -0.29 2.96 10.62
CA ALA A 22 -0.42 1.92 11.64
C ALA A 22 0.92 1.27 11.94
N TYR A 23 1.71 0.96 10.90
CA TYR A 23 3.06 0.41 11.03
C TYR A 23 3.99 1.37 11.77
N ILE A 24 4.05 2.66 11.39
CA ILE A 24 4.87 3.67 12.07
C ILE A 24 4.48 3.80 13.54
N LEU A 25 3.18 3.79 13.83
CA LEU A 25 2.68 3.84 15.20
C LEU A 25 3.15 2.63 16.01
N ALA A 26 3.10 1.43 15.43
CA ALA A 26 3.59 0.21 16.06
C ALA A 26 5.09 0.28 16.35
N CYS A 27 5.91 0.71 15.39
CA CYS A 27 7.35 0.90 15.59
C CYS A 27 7.64 1.89 16.73
N LEU A 28 6.97 3.05 16.72
CA LEU A 28 7.15 4.05 17.77
C LEU A 28 6.73 3.55 19.16
N CYS A 29 5.67 2.76 19.24
CA CYS A 29 5.23 2.15 20.50
C CYS A 29 6.26 1.15 21.02
N GLU A 30 6.79 0.29 20.15
CA GLU A 30 7.82 -0.69 20.52
C GLU A 30 9.12 0.00 20.97
N GLU A 31 9.66 0.94 20.18
CA GLU A 31 10.90 1.67 20.49
C GLU A 31 10.84 2.43 21.82
N ASN A 32 9.68 2.94 22.17
CA ASN A 32 9.50 3.75 23.39
C ASN A 32 8.82 3.00 24.53
N ASN A 33 8.59 1.69 24.41
CA ASN A 33 7.87 0.86 25.38
C ASN A 33 6.51 1.43 25.76
N LEU A 34 5.76 1.93 24.76
CA LEU A 34 4.44 2.51 24.94
C LEU A 34 3.35 1.49 24.59
N ASN A 35 2.22 1.56 25.28
CA ASN A 35 1.09 0.67 25.06
C ASN A 35 -0.19 1.47 24.74
N LEU A 36 -1.03 0.88 23.90
CA LEU A 36 -2.36 1.38 23.51
C LEU A 36 -3.43 0.42 24.04
N SER A 37 -3.47 0.23 25.36
CA SER A 37 -4.29 -0.81 26.03
C SER A 37 -5.81 -0.65 25.86
N GLN A 38 -6.28 0.52 25.40
CA GLN A 38 -7.71 0.78 25.20
C GLN A 38 -8.17 0.50 23.77
N ILE A 39 -7.23 0.30 22.84
CA ILE A 39 -7.56 0.06 21.45
C ILE A 39 -7.94 -1.41 21.26
N GLU A 40 -9.11 -1.63 20.73
CA GLU A 40 -9.67 -2.95 20.44
C GLU A 40 -9.63 -3.25 18.94
N LYS A 41 -9.65 -2.21 18.09
CA LYS A 41 -9.73 -2.37 16.63
C LYS A 41 -8.81 -1.40 15.90
N ILE A 42 -8.18 -1.90 14.85
CA ILE A 42 -7.40 -1.09 13.91
C ILE A 42 -7.99 -1.28 12.52
N HIS A 43 -8.51 -0.19 11.96
CA HIS A 43 -9.12 -0.15 10.64
C HIS A 43 -8.20 0.57 9.68
N VAL A 44 -7.88 -0.07 8.55
CA VAL A 44 -6.93 0.47 7.58
C VAL A 44 -7.55 0.60 6.20
N THR A 45 -7.13 1.63 5.46
CA THR A 45 -7.68 1.94 4.14
C THR A 45 -6.70 2.71 3.27
N SER A 46 -7.02 2.82 1.98
CA SER A 46 -6.39 3.70 0.98
C SER A 46 -4.98 3.32 0.56
N GLU A 47 -4.35 2.37 1.19
CA GLU A 47 -3.04 1.82 0.81
C GLU A 47 -3.07 0.29 0.89
N LYS A 48 -2.15 -0.38 0.18
CA LYS A 48 -1.95 -1.82 0.34
C LYS A 48 -1.30 -2.10 1.70
N MET A 49 -1.90 -2.99 2.50
CA MET A 49 -1.27 -3.51 3.71
C MET A 49 -0.17 -4.50 3.32
N LEU A 50 1.08 -4.17 3.62
CA LEU A 50 2.20 -5.09 3.43
C LEU A 50 2.24 -6.13 4.56
N ASN A 51 2.61 -7.38 4.25
CA ASN A 51 2.67 -8.46 5.24
C ASN A 51 3.55 -8.12 6.44
N GLN A 52 4.67 -7.45 6.22
CA GLN A 52 5.56 -7.01 7.31
C GLN A 52 4.92 -5.94 8.21
N TRP A 53 4.13 -5.03 7.64
CA TRP A 53 3.39 -4.03 8.42
C TRP A 53 2.28 -4.68 9.24
N TYR A 54 1.55 -5.61 8.60
CA TYR A 54 0.53 -6.40 9.28
C TYR A 54 1.11 -7.14 10.48
N ASN A 55 2.20 -7.90 10.27
CA ASN A 55 2.84 -8.65 11.34
C ASN A 55 3.33 -7.73 12.46
N LYS A 56 3.98 -6.60 12.14
CA LYS A 56 4.44 -5.63 13.14
C LYS A 56 3.27 -5.09 13.98
N VAL A 57 2.15 -4.74 13.34
CA VAL A 57 0.95 -4.24 14.04
C VAL A 57 0.39 -5.32 14.97
N VAL A 58 0.30 -6.56 14.50
CA VAL A 58 -0.17 -7.69 15.32
C VAL A 58 0.78 -7.97 16.46
N ASP A 59 2.09 -7.99 16.22
CA ASP A 59 3.10 -8.29 17.24
C ASP A 59 3.09 -7.25 18.37
N VAL A 60 2.92 -5.97 18.03
CA VAL A 60 2.97 -4.88 19.02
C VAL A 60 1.65 -4.68 19.75
N PHE A 61 0.53 -4.73 19.05
CA PHE A 61 -0.78 -4.42 19.64
C PHE A 61 -1.63 -5.63 19.97
N GLY A 62 -1.30 -6.82 19.46
CA GLY A 62 -2.14 -8.02 19.56
C GLY A 62 -3.44 -7.94 18.75
N ILE A 63 -3.58 -6.94 17.89
CA ILE A 63 -4.79 -6.64 17.12
C ILE A 63 -4.54 -6.92 15.65
N LYS A 64 -5.41 -7.71 15.02
CA LYS A 64 -5.41 -7.93 13.58
C LYS A 64 -6.03 -6.73 12.88
N PRO A 65 -5.28 -5.94 12.10
CA PRO A 65 -5.87 -4.85 11.35
C PRO A 65 -6.81 -5.37 10.25
N CYS A 66 -7.97 -4.74 10.10
CA CYS A 66 -8.94 -5.05 9.08
C CYS A 66 -8.98 -3.93 8.03
N GLY A 67 -8.84 -4.29 6.78
CA GLY A 67 -8.88 -3.35 5.66
C GLY A 67 -10.28 -3.16 5.08
N HIS A 68 -10.48 -2.01 4.46
CA HIS A 68 -11.57 -1.84 3.52
C HIS A 68 -11.08 -1.17 2.24
N TYR A 69 -11.75 -1.48 1.15
CA TYR A 69 -11.60 -0.88 -0.16
C TYR A 69 -12.83 -0.06 -0.51
N GLY A 70 -12.60 1.09 -1.08
CA GLY A 70 -13.62 1.96 -1.60
C GLY A 70 -13.00 3.12 -2.36
N GLN A 71 -13.82 3.82 -3.15
CA GLN A 71 -13.40 4.97 -3.94
C GLN A 71 -14.31 6.17 -3.66
N MET A 72 -13.82 7.37 -4.01
CA MET A 72 -14.60 8.60 -3.92
C MET A 72 -15.81 8.60 -4.87
N GLU A 73 -15.73 7.85 -5.97
CA GLU A 73 -16.79 7.62 -6.95
C GLU A 73 -17.96 6.81 -6.37
N LYS A 74 -17.74 6.09 -5.25
CA LYS A 74 -18.73 5.28 -4.54
C LYS A 74 -19.39 4.21 -5.42
N VAL A 75 -18.57 3.52 -6.21
CA VAL A 75 -19.05 2.46 -7.11
C VAL A 75 -18.89 1.06 -6.53
N SER A 76 -17.91 0.86 -5.63
CA SER A 76 -17.63 -0.41 -4.97
C SER A 76 -17.22 -0.19 -3.52
N PHE A 77 -17.57 -1.15 -2.67
CA PHE A 77 -17.09 -1.24 -1.29
C PHE A 77 -16.84 -2.69 -0.92
N MET A 78 -15.63 -2.97 -0.44
CA MET A 78 -15.24 -4.28 0.06
C MET A 78 -14.56 -4.13 1.42
N HIS A 79 -14.66 -5.15 2.26
CA HIS A 79 -14.08 -5.11 3.61
C HIS A 79 -13.54 -6.48 4.03
N GLN A 80 -12.53 -6.45 4.86
CA GLN A 80 -12.01 -7.61 5.60
C GLN A 80 -12.75 -7.76 6.93
N THR A 81 -12.73 -8.96 7.48
CA THR A 81 -13.26 -9.26 8.81
C THR A 81 -12.13 -9.70 9.75
N GLU A 82 -12.39 -9.78 11.04
CA GLU A 82 -11.41 -10.28 12.02
C GLU A 82 -11.01 -11.74 11.75
N ASP A 83 -11.92 -12.51 11.13
CA ASP A 83 -11.74 -13.93 10.84
C ASP A 83 -11.15 -14.20 9.47
N SER A 84 -11.16 -13.21 8.56
CA SER A 84 -10.74 -13.38 7.17
C SER A 84 -10.00 -12.15 6.64
N GLN A 85 -8.82 -12.39 6.06
CA GLN A 85 -8.09 -11.37 5.31
C GLN A 85 -8.58 -11.21 3.86
N ASP A 86 -9.52 -12.04 3.43
CA ASP A 86 -10.19 -11.89 2.13
C ASP A 86 -11.10 -10.67 2.16
N TYR A 87 -11.17 -9.95 1.05
CA TYR A 87 -12.09 -8.83 0.92
C TYR A 87 -13.49 -9.34 0.49
N HIS A 88 -14.47 -9.08 1.32
CA HIS A 88 -15.86 -9.39 1.07
C HIS A 88 -16.56 -8.23 0.37
N GLN A 89 -17.17 -8.50 -0.78
CA GLN A 89 -17.96 -7.51 -1.54
C GLN A 89 -19.23 -7.14 -0.78
N ASN A 90 -19.57 -5.86 -0.79
CA ASN A 90 -20.83 -5.39 -0.25
C ASN A 90 -21.85 -5.20 -1.39
N TYR A 91 -22.68 -6.20 -1.61
CA TYR A 91 -23.66 -6.23 -2.71
C TYR A 91 -24.80 -5.20 -2.55
N GLU A 92 -25.01 -4.66 -1.36
CA GLU A 92 -25.96 -3.56 -1.13
C GLU A 92 -25.38 -2.22 -1.58
N TYR A 93 -24.06 -2.11 -1.65
CA TYR A 93 -23.37 -0.92 -2.09
C TYR A 93 -23.28 -0.79 -3.62
N GLY A 94 -23.12 -1.90 -4.31
CA GLY A 94 -22.96 -1.94 -5.75
C GLY A 94 -22.75 -3.35 -6.30
N VAL A 95 -22.54 -3.42 -7.61
CA VAL A 95 -22.18 -4.64 -8.32
C VAL A 95 -20.76 -4.52 -8.83
N ASP A 96 -19.93 -5.51 -8.54
CA ASP A 96 -18.55 -5.62 -8.94
C ASP A 96 -18.38 -6.72 -10.00
N GLU A 97 -17.83 -6.35 -11.16
CA GLU A 97 -17.53 -7.24 -12.29
C GLU A 97 -16.01 -7.28 -12.48
N PHE A 98 -15.37 -8.40 -12.17
CA PHE A 98 -13.93 -8.57 -12.36
C PHE A 98 -13.63 -9.08 -13.77
N TYR A 99 -12.61 -8.51 -14.42
CA TYR A 99 -12.11 -8.97 -15.71
C TYR A 99 -10.60 -9.29 -15.64
N ASP A 100 -10.17 -10.28 -16.43
CA ASP A 100 -8.78 -10.72 -16.46
C ASP A 100 -7.89 -9.71 -17.20
N ASN A 101 -6.76 -9.35 -16.61
CA ASN A 101 -5.71 -8.51 -17.22
C ASN A 101 -4.66 -9.34 -17.98
N PHE A 102 -4.79 -10.69 -18.00
CA PHE A 102 -3.86 -11.64 -18.63
C PHE A 102 -2.43 -11.61 -18.07
N ASP A 103 -2.23 -11.03 -16.89
CA ASP A 103 -0.95 -10.98 -16.16
C ASP A 103 -1.06 -11.61 -14.75
N GLY A 104 -2.13 -12.36 -14.50
CA GLY A 104 -2.45 -12.95 -13.19
C GLY A 104 -3.17 -11.98 -12.25
N THR A 105 -3.49 -10.77 -12.71
CA THR A 105 -4.31 -9.82 -11.96
C THR A 105 -5.67 -9.61 -12.64
N HIS A 106 -6.58 -8.97 -11.93
CA HIS A 106 -7.91 -8.63 -12.42
C HIS A 106 -8.15 -7.14 -12.28
N GLY A 107 -8.83 -6.55 -13.26
CA GLY A 107 -9.39 -5.21 -13.16
C GLY A 107 -10.82 -5.26 -12.64
N LEU A 108 -11.38 -4.11 -12.25
CA LEU A 108 -12.72 -3.96 -11.72
C LEU A 108 -13.54 -3.00 -12.57
N ILE A 109 -14.72 -3.46 -12.98
CA ILE A 109 -15.82 -2.63 -13.49
C ILE A 109 -16.91 -2.67 -12.43
N ALA A 110 -17.36 -1.51 -11.96
CA ALA A 110 -18.35 -1.46 -10.89
C ALA A 110 -19.53 -0.52 -11.19
N THR A 111 -20.68 -0.87 -10.64
CA THR A 111 -21.91 -0.06 -10.70
C THR A 111 -22.36 0.24 -9.29
N GLY A 112 -22.28 1.51 -8.88
CA GLY A 112 -22.66 1.93 -7.52
C GLY A 112 -24.15 2.25 -7.40
N PHE A 113 -24.75 1.90 -6.27
CA PHE A 113 -26.17 2.13 -6.00
C PHE A 113 -26.48 3.35 -5.12
N ILE A 114 -25.44 3.92 -4.47
CA ILE A 114 -25.64 4.95 -3.44
C ILE A 114 -25.42 6.38 -3.90
N ASN A 115 -24.79 6.58 -5.06
CA ASN A 115 -24.51 7.92 -5.58
C ASN A 115 -25.56 8.34 -6.61
N TYR A 116 -26.70 8.82 -6.13
CA TYR A 116 -27.82 9.24 -6.99
C TYR A 116 -27.57 10.53 -7.78
N TYR A 117 -26.62 11.36 -7.34
CA TYR A 117 -26.29 12.61 -8.04
C TYR A 117 -25.38 12.40 -9.25
N MET A 118 -24.55 11.36 -9.20
CA MET A 118 -23.66 10.97 -10.28
C MET A 118 -23.66 9.43 -10.37
N PRO A 119 -24.73 8.84 -10.92
CA PRO A 119 -24.82 7.40 -11.06
C PRO A 119 -23.79 6.92 -12.09
N LEU A 120 -22.84 6.12 -11.65
CA LEU A 120 -21.83 5.50 -12.50
C LEU A 120 -22.24 4.04 -12.75
N ILE A 121 -22.55 3.75 -14.00
CA ILE A 121 -22.94 2.40 -14.45
C ILE A 121 -21.75 1.81 -15.22
N ARG A 122 -21.28 0.63 -14.78
CA ARG A 122 -20.14 -0.08 -15.35
C ARG A 122 -18.90 0.80 -15.47
N TYR A 123 -18.61 1.54 -14.39
CA TYR A 123 -17.43 2.36 -14.29
C TYR A 123 -16.18 1.49 -14.16
N LYS A 124 -15.25 1.65 -15.10
CA LYS A 124 -13.97 0.93 -15.07
C LYS A 124 -13.02 1.66 -14.13
N THR A 125 -12.65 1.00 -13.05
CA THR A 125 -11.62 1.50 -12.14
C THR A 125 -10.22 1.26 -12.72
N GLU A 126 -9.22 1.94 -12.17
CA GLU A 126 -7.81 1.68 -12.49
C GLU A 126 -7.15 0.73 -11.49
N ASP A 127 -7.89 0.24 -10.51
CA ASP A 127 -7.37 -0.63 -9.47
C ASP A 127 -7.23 -2.07 -9.98
N THR A 128 -6.22 -2.76 -9.46
CA THR A 128 -5.91 -4.16 -9.80
C THR A 128 -6.00 -5.06 -8.59
N PHE A 129 -6.50 -6.27 -8.80
CA PHE A 129 -6.85 -7.23 -7.77
C PHE A 129 -6.24 -8.60 -8.05
N VAL A 130 -5.96 -9.35 -6.98
CA VAL A 130 -5.68 -10.78 -7.05
C VAL A 130 -6.89 -11.53 -6.54
N LEU A 131 -7.42 -12.41 -7.39
CA LEU A 131 -8.55 -13.29 -7.04
C LEU A 131 -8.07 -14.74 -6.92
N ASP A 132 -8.66 -15.45 -5.97
CA ASP A 132 -8.52 -16.89 -5.82
C ASP A 132 -9.88 -17.47 -5.48
N ASP A 133 -10.35 -18.44 -6.26
CA ASP A 133 -11.69 -19.05 -6.16
C ASP A 133 -12.83 -17.99 -6.07
N GLY A 134 -12.74 -16.95 -6.91
CA GLY A 134 -13.70 -15.86 -6.97
C GLY A 134 -13.66 -14.87 -5.78
N LYS A 135 -12.76 -15.05 -4.84
CA LYS A 135 -12.57 -14.16 -3.67
C LYS A 135 -11.43 -13.20 -3.91
N VAL A 136 -11.61 -11.95 -3.53
CA VAL A 136 -10.55 -10.94 -3.59
C VAL A 136 -9.57 -11.16 -2.44
N LYS A 137 -8.36 -11.59 -2.77
CA LYS A 137 -7.27 -11.84 -1.82
C LYS A 137 -6.43 -10.61 -1.55
N GLU A 138 -6.15 -9.86 -2.62
CA GLU A 138 -5.30 -8.69 -2.54
C GLU A 138 -5.79 -7.58 -3.45
N ILE A 139 -5.52 -6.35 -3.04
CA ILE A 139 -5.68 -5.14 -3.84
C ILE A 139 -4.29 -4.58 -4.08
N ASN A 140 -3.85 -4.58 -5.34
CA ASN A 140 -2.49 -4.22 -5.71
C ASN A 140 -2.28 -2.72 -5.95
N GLY A 141 -3.35 -1.92 -5.86
CA GLY A 141 -3.34 -0.51 -6.19
C GLY A 141 -3.59 -0.25 -7.67
N ARG A 142 -3.29 0.96 -8.12
CA ARG A 142 -3.65 1.41 -9.47
C ARG A 142 -2.73 0.84 -10.54
N SER A 143 -3.27 0.64 -11.73
CA SER A 143 -2.51 0.25 -12.91
C SER A 143 -1.49 1.33 -13.35
N SER A 144 -1.71 2.59 -12.96
CA SER A 144 -0.78 3.70 -13.15
C SER A 144 0.49 3.60 -12.30
N ASP A 145 0.47 2.84 -11.21
CA ASP A 145 1.61 2.65 -10.30
C ASP A 145 2.45 1.42 -10.67
N ILE A 146 2.41 1.02 -11.94
CA ILE A 146 3.15 -0.12 -12.46
C ILE A 146 4.41 0.36 -13.18
N LEU A 147 5.54 -0.24 -12.84
CA LEU A 147 6.78 -0.11 -13.60
C LEU A 147 6.90 -1.25 -14.61
N VAL A 148 7.39 -0.94 -15.79
CA VAL A 148 7.60 -1.93 -16.85
C VAL A 148 9.09 -2.26 -16.95
N SER A 149 9.46 -3.53 -16.83
CA SER A 149 10.85 -3.98 -16.95
C SER A 149 11.35 -3.94 -18.40
N SER A 150 12.66 -4.12 -18.61
CA SER A 150 13.27 -4.20 -19.92
C SER A 150 12.74 -5.38 -20.78
N THR A 151 12.16 -6.40 -20.12
CA THR A 151 11.52 -7.56 -20.78
C THR A 151 10.03 -7.38 -21.02
N GLY A 152 9.46 -6.24 -20.61
CA GLY A 152 8.02 -5.97 -20.71
C GLY A 152 7.19 -6.48 -19.52
N ALA A 153 7.82 -7.10 -18.53
CA ALA A 153 7.10 -7.54 -17.31
C ALA A 153 6.59 -6.33 -16.52
N ARG A 154 5.35 -6.40 -16.05
CA ARG A 154 4.67 -5.36 -15.29
C ARG A 154 4.87 -5.61 -13.79
N LEU A 155 5.46 -4.65 -13.09
CA LEU A 155 5.84 -4.75 -11.69
C LEU A 155 5.10 -3.67 -10.88
N PRO A 156 4.18 -4.05 -9.96
CA PRO A 156 3.52 -3.10 -9.08
C PRO A 156 4.53 -2.29 -8.25
N GLY A 157 4.32 -0.98 -8.14
CA GLY A 157 5.19 -0.07 -7.38
C GLY A 157 5.37 -0.48 -5.92
N VAL A 158 4.35 -1.10 -5.33
CA VAL A 158 4.39 -1.63 -3.96
C VAL A 158 5.52 -2.65 -3.72
N ASN A 159 5.96 -3.38 -4.76
CA ASN A 159 7.06 -4.34 -4.64
C ASN A 159 8.40 -3.64 -4.38
N PHE A 160 8.53 -2.38 -4.80
CA PHE A 160 9.71 -1.55 -4.55
C PHE A 160 9.72 -1.02 -3.13
N TYR A 161 8.57 -0.65 -2.54
CA TYR A 161 8.47 -0.30 -1.13
C TYR A 161 8.97 -1.44 -0.23
N SER A 162 8.47 -2.64 -0.47
CA SER A 162 8.87 -3.83 0.29
C SER A 162 10.38 -4.15 0.19
N TRP A 163 10.97 -3.87 -0.96
CA TRP A 163 12.41 -4.04 -1.15
C TRP A 163 13.22 -2.97 -0.42
N ILE A 164 12.88 -1.69 -0.58
CA ILE A 164 13.57 -0.56 0.04
C ILE A 164 13.52 -0.70 1.56
N ASP A 165 12.35 -0.90 2.11
CA ASP A 165 12.14 -1.01 3.55
C ASP A 165 12.95 -2.15 4.20
N LYS A 166 13.07 -3.30 3.51
CA LYS A 166 13.81 -4.45 4.03
C LYS A 166 15.32 -4.38 3.85
N LYS A 167 15.79 -3.73 2.80
CA LYS A 167 17.18 -3.84 2.34
C LYS A 167 17.95 -2.54 2.39
N MET A 168 17.27 -1.39 2.52
CA MET A 168 17.89 -0.07 2.40
C MET A 168 17.48 0.89 3.52
N PRO A 169 17.86 0.61 4.77
CA PRO A 169 17.52 1.48 5.91
C PRO A 169 18.06 2.91 5.79
N ALA A 170 19.04 3.12 4.92
CA ALA A 170 19.58 4.44 4.60
C ALA A 170 18.62 5.30 3.75
N VAL A 171 17.57 4.72 3.13
CA VAL A 171 16.57 5.44 2.36
C VAL A 171 15.38 5.78 3.24
N LYS A 172 15.18 7.07 3.51
CA LYS A 172 14.07 7.59 4.29
C LYS A 172 12.80 7.72 3.47
N MET A 173 12.92 8.23 2.25
CA MET A 173 11.83 8.41 1.28
C MET A 173 12.37 8.15 -0.11
N PHE A 174 11.53 7.68 -1.02
CA PHE A 174 11.91 7.51 -2.41
C PHE A 174 10.74 7.75 -3.37
N GLN A 175 11.08 8.03 -4.62
CA GLN A 175 10.18 8.14 -5.75
C GLN A 175 10.83 7.48 -6.96
N ILE A 176 10.09 6.63 -7.67
CA ILE A 176 10.53 6.05 -8.95
C ILE A 176 9.69 6.67 -10.05
N VAL A 177 10.35 7.23 -11.05
CA VAL A 177 9.71 7.84 -12.20
C VAL A 177 10.19 7.11 -13.45
N GLN A 178 9.28 6.41 -14.12
CA GLN A 178 9.54 5.81 -15.43
C GLN A 178 9.10 6.79 -16.52
N LYS A 179 10.06 7.40 -17.21
CA LYS A 179 9.80 8.39 -18.29
C LYS A 179 9.55 7.73 -19.64
N SER A 180 10.10 6.54 -19.83
CA SER A 180 9.95 5.73 -21.03
C SER A 180 10.15 4.26 -20.69
N ASN A 181 9.96 3.36 -21.66
CA ASN A 181 10.23 1.93 -21.46
C ASN A 181 11.72 1.60 -21.20
N LYS A 182 12.61 2.60 -21.21
CA LYS A 182 14.05 2.41 -20.98
C LYS A 182 14.64 3.36 -19.93
N ASP A 183 13.92 4.39 -19.51
CA ASP A 183 14.48 5.46 -18.68
C ASP A 183 13.78 5.51 -17.33
N ILE A 184 14.53 5.20 -16.26
CA ILE A 184 14.11 5.23 -14.87
C ILE A 184 14.89 6.30 -14.12
N THR A 185 14.18 7.19 -13.45
CA THR A 185 14.77 8.09 -12.46
C THR A 185 14.36 7.62 -11.07
N PHE A 186 15.33 7.35 -10.21
CA PHE A 186 15.13 7.03 -8.80
C PHE A 186 15.58 8.20 -7.95
N LYS A 187 14.64 8.86 -7.29
CA LYS A 187 14.93 9.94 -6.34
C LYS A 187 14.84 9.39 -4.93
N TYR A 188 15.75 9.80 -4.04
CA TYR A 188 15.69 9.39 -2.64
C TYR A 188 16.14 10.49 -1.69
N VAL A 189 15.53 10.50 -0.51
CA VAL A 189 15.99 11.25 0.65
C VAL A 189 16.74 10.27 1.55
N GLN A 190 17.99 10.57 1.86
CA GLN A 190 18.79 9.71 2.74
C GLN A 190 18.44 9.97 4.20
N ASN A 191 18.40 8.90 5.00
CA ASN A 191 18.27 9.00 6.44
C ASN A 191 19.52 9.64 7.04
N ALA A 192 19.35 10.57 7.98
CA ALA A 192 20.45 11.35 8.57
C ALA A 192 21.50 10.50 9.32
N ASP A 193 21.11 9.31 9.79
CA ASP A 193 21.98 8.39 10.50
C ASP A 193 22.99 7.66 9.58
N TYR A 194 22.87 7.84 8.27
CA TYR A 194 23.69 7.18 7.26
C TYR A 194 24.46 8.21 6.44
N SER A 195 25.79 8.00 6.34
CA SER A 195 26.69 8.87 5.55
C SER A 195 27.17 8.23 4.24
N ASP A 196 27.01 6.91 4.09
CA ASP A 196 27.55 6.17 2.96
C ASP A 196 26.79 6.46 1.65
N ASN A 197 27.52 6.35 0.54
CA ASN A 197 26.90 6.43 -0.78
C ASN A 197 26.23 5.09 -1.13
N ILE A 198 24.91 5.10 -1.22
CA ILE A 198 24.08 3.94 -1.47
C ILE A 198 23.65 3.80 -2.94
N ASP A 199 24.11 4.69 -3.82
CA ASP A 199 23.68 4.73 -5.23
C ASP A 199 23.94 3.40 -5.95
N ASN A 200 25.07 2.75 -5.67
CA ASN A 200 25.41 1.45 -6.26
C ASN A 200 24.50 0.33 -5.79
N GLU A 201 24.07 0.35 -4.55
CA GLU A 201 23.12 -0.61 -3.99
C GLU A 201 21.73 -0.43 -4.60
N ILE A 202 21.30 0.82 -4.73
CA ILE A 202 20.04 1.17 -5.41
C ILE A 202 20.10 0.71 -6.86
N LEU A 203 21.17 1.02 -7.58
CA LEU A 203 21.36 0.64 -8.98
C LEU A 203 21.33 -0.89 -9.16
N SER A 204 22.05 -1.62 -8.31
CA SER A 204 22.04 -3.09 -8.34
C SER A 204 20.64 -3.66 -8.10
N GLY A 205 19.93 -3.12 -7.12
CA GLY A 205 18.58 -3.53 -6.81
C GLY A 205 17.55 -3.22 -7.90
N LEU A 206 17.66 -2.08 -8.57
CA LEU A 206 16.81 -1.72 -9.72
C LEU A 206 17.10 -2.64 -10.90
N ARG A 207 18.38 -2.88 -11.24
CA ARG A 207 18.78 -3.78 -12.34
C ARG A 207 18.28 -5.19 -12.13
N SER A 208 18.35 -5.71 -10.91
CA SER A 208 17.88 -7.06 -10.61
C SER A 208 16.36 -7.25 -10.81
N ARG A 209 15.58 -6.16 -10.75
CA ARG A 209 14.11 -6.17 -10.86
C ARG A 209 13.60 -5.73 -12.22
N LEU A 210 14.17 -4.66 -12.75
CA LEU A 210 13.71 -4.02 -13.97
C LEU A 210 14.56 -4.40 -15.20
N GLY A 211 15.73 -5.03 -14.98
CA GLY A 211 16.64 -5.45 -16.04
C GLY A 211 17.56 -4.32 -16.54
N ASP A 212 18.02 -4.43 -17.78
CA ASP A 212 18.96 -3.47 -18.36
C ASP A 212 18.21 -2.27 -18.94
N MET A 213 18.28 -1.15 -18.21
CA MET A 213 17.65 0.13 -18.53
C MET A 213 18.61 1.28 -18.20
N ASN A 214 18.28 2.48 -18.61
CA ASN A 214 18.98 3.69 -18.22
C ASN A 214 18.49 4.13 -16.85
N TYR A 215 19.37 4.16 -15.88
CA TYR A 215 19.06 4.54 -14.51
C TYR A 215 19.73 5.86 -14.15
N ASP A 216 18.91 6.81 -13.69
CA ASP A 216 19.36 8.08 -13.12
C ASP A 216 18.99 8.07 -11.62
N ILE A 217 20.02 8.06 -10.75
CA ILE A 217 19.85 7.99 -9.30
C ILE A 217 20.18 9.36 -8.72
N MET A 218 19.22 9.93 -8.02
CA MET A 218 19.30 11.31 -7.52
C MET A 218 19.03 11.34 -6.00
N LYS A 219 20.05 11.73 -5.24
CA LYS A 219 19.85 12.14 -3.85
C LYS A 219 19.23 13.52 -3.82
N VAL A 220 18.10 13.66 -3.13
CA VAL A 220 17.35 14.91 -2.98
C VAL A 220 17.11 15.23 -1.50
N THR A 221 16.77 16.47 -1.20
CA THR A 221 16.48 16.90 0.18
C THR A 221 15.02 16.63 0.57
N GLU A 222 14.12 16.61 -0.42
CA GLU A 222 12.70 16.36 -0.23
C GLU A 222 12.08 15.70 -1.47
N ILE A 223 10.97 15.01 -1.25
CA ILE A 223 10.13 14.44 -2.32
C ILE A 223 8.73 14.99 -2.07
N PRO A 224 8.10 15.61 -3.11
CA PRO A 224 6.78 16.22 -2.99
C PRO A 224 5.67 15.20 -2.71
#